data_504e0507e91323cdf6aa0481ca08da95
#
_entry.id   504e0507e91323cdf6aa0481ca08da95
#
_cell.length_a   1.000
_cell.length_b   1.000
_cell.length_c   1.000
_cell.angle_alpha   90.00
_cell.angle_beta   90.00
_cell.angle_gamma   90.00
#
_symmetry.space_group_name_H-M   'P 1'
#
loop_
_entity.id
_entity.type
_entity.pdbx_description
1 polymer ?
#
loop_
_entity_poly.entity_id
_entity_poly.type
_entity_poly.pdbx_seq_one_letter_code
_entity_poly.pdbx_strand_id
1 'polypeptide(L)'
;MAKMITVGAVVLRNDVGEVLTVRKRGASLFQLPGGKPEAGESMLETVVRETAEEVGVELDPERLEYLGEFTASAANEPGHQVTGTVFTYAESATSVTVDGPVESTEGQPAPHAEILELKWVDPVPFAEGFAPLLSTQVFPALAQ
;
A
#
# COMPACT_ATOMS: atom_id res chain seq x y z
N MET A 1 -25.72 -7.15 5.97
CA MET A 1 -24.83 -6.36 6.84
C MET A 1 -23.49 -6.19 6.19
N ALA A 2 -22.97 -4.99 6.22
CA ALA A 2 -21.62 -4.74 5.72
C ALA A 2 -20.59 -5.45 6.61
N LYS A 3 -19.61 -6.07 5.99
CA LYS A 3 -18.54 -6.74 6.69
C LYS A 3 -17.31 -5.82 6.73
N MET A 4 -16.65 -5.76 7.87
CA MET A 4 -15.44 -4.96 8.03
C MET A 4 -14.22 -5.82 7.75
N ILE A 5 -13.36 -5.31 6.85
CA ILE A 5 -12.07 -5.93 6.53
C ILE A 5 -11.01 -5.06 7.16
N THR A 6 -10.10 -5.65 7.91
CA THR A 6 -9.02 -4.90 8.58
C THR A 6 -7.69 -5.23 7.93
N VAL A 7 -6.93 -4.20 7.57
CA VAL A 7 -5.63 -4.37 6.89
C VAL A 7 -4.59 -3.43 7.47
N GLY A 8 -3.33 -3.77 7.27
CA GLY A 8 -2.21 -2.87 7.49
C GLY A 8 -1.62 -2.46 6.16
N ALA A 9 -1.18 -1.22 6.01
CA ALA A 9 -0.65 -0.71 4.75
C ALA A 9 0.48 0.29 5.00
N VAL A 10 1.32 0.51 3.99
CA VAL A 10 2.44 1.42 4.11
C VAL A 10 2.51 2.38 2.93
N VAL A 11 2.87 3.63 3.24
CA VAL A 11 3.18 4.64 2.25
C VAL A 11 4.70 4.66 2.05
N LEU A 12 5.15 4.17 0.90
CA LEU A 12 6.55 4.23 0.50
C LEU A 12 6.70 5.34 -0.53
N ARG A 13 7.64 6.23 -0.33
CA ARG A 13 7.88 7.35 -1.23
C ARG A 13 9.26 7.29 -1.86
N ASN A 14 9.37 7.83 -3.07
CA ASN A 14 10.67 8.04 -3.71
C ASN A 14 11.16 9.48 -3.47
N ASP A 15 12.29 9.84 -4.07
CA ASP A 15 12.92 11.15 -3.86
C ASP A 15 12.08 12.33 -4.36
N VAL A 16 11.18 12.08 -5.30
CA VAL A 16 10.31 13.15 -5.81
C VAL A 16 8.95 13.16 -5.14
N GLY A 17 8.77 12.35 -4.09
CA GLY A 17 7.55 12.35 -3.30
C GLY A 17 6.42 11.51 -3.85
N GLU A 18 6.66 10.74 -4.89
CA GLU A 18 5.66 9.81 -5.40
C GLU A 18 5.47 8.63 -4.46
N VAL A 19 4.27 8.06 -4.48
CA VAL A 19 3.87 6.96 -3.60
C VAL A 19 3.82 5.67 -4.40
N LEU A 20 4.38 4.59 -3.83
CA LEU A 20 4.32 3.28 -4.46
C LEU A 20 2.94 2.68 -4.30
N THR A 21 2.34 2.28 -5.42
CA THR A 21 1.05 1.59 -5.43
C THR A 21 1.18 0.26 -6.13
N VAL A 22 0.27 -0.66 -5.80
CA VAL A 22 0.24 -2.00 -6.37
C VAL A 22 -1.17 -2.30 -6.90
N ARG A 23 -1.24 -3.10 -7.96
CA ARG A 23 -2.51 -3.62 -8.47
C ARG A 23 -2.45 -5.14 -8.40
N LYS A 24 -3.40 -5.73 -7.69
CA LYS A 24 -3.44 -7.16 -7.49
C LYS A 24 -4.15 -7.86 -8.65
N ARG A 25 -3.84 -9.14 -8.82
CA ARG A 25 -4.52 -9.98 -9.81
C ARG A 25 -6.02 -9.97 -9.54
N GLY A 26 -6.81 -9.70 -10.58
CA GLY A 26 -8.27 -9.62 -10.46
C GLY A 26 -8.79 -8.25 -10.02
N ALA A 27 -7.90 -7.31 -9.67
CA ALA A 27 -8.30 -5.96 -9.28
C ALA A 27 -8.13 -4.99 -10.44
N SER A 28 -9.00 -3.99 -10.51
CA SER A 28 -8.90 -2.91 -11.50
C SER A 28 -8.27 -1.64 -10.91
N LEU A 29 -8.16 -1.56 -9.59
CA LEU A 29 -7.70 -0.36 -8.90
C LEU A 29 -6.36 -0.61 -8.22
N PHE A 30 -5.54 0.44 -8.18
CA PHE A 30 -4.27 0.43 -7.44
C PHE A 30 -4.51 0.76 -5.98
N GLN A 31 -3.68 0.19 -5.12
CA GLN A 31 -3.76 0.39 -3.67
C GLN A 31 -2.35 0.38 -3.07
N LEU A 32 -2.25 0.67 -1.78
CA LEU A 32 -0.98 0.63 -1.08
C LEU A 32 -0.53 -0.83 -0.87
N PRO A 33 0.77 -1.09 -0.79
CA PRO A 33 1.26 -2.38 -0.31
C PRO A 33 0.73 -2.65 1.10
N GLY A 34 0.29 -3.86 1.35
CA GLY A 34 -0.25 -4.26 2.64
C GLY A 34 -1.19 -5.43 2.55
N GLY A 35 -1.80 -5.80 3.65
CA GLY A 35 -2.73 -6.91 3.67
C GLY A 35 -3.29 -7.18 5.05
N LYS A 36 -3.93 -8.33 5.18
CA LYS A 36 -4.60 -8.74 6.41
C LYS A 36 -3.61 -9.32 7.41
N PRO A 37 -3.78 -9.03 8.72
CA PRO A 37 -2.90 -9.61 9.73
C PRO A 37 -3.14 -11.10 9.85
N GLU A 38 -2.08 -11.84 10.15
CA GLU A 38 -2.16 -13.23 10.54
C GLU A 38 -2.39 -13.33 12.06
N ALA A 39 -2.80 -14.49 12.52
CA ALA A 39 -3.08 -14.69 13.95
C ALA A 39 -1.87 -14.30 14.80
N GLY A 40 -2.11 -13.46 15.80
CA GLY A 40 -1.06 -13.00 16.71
C GLY A 40 -0.16 -11.90 16.17
N GLU A 41 -0.42 -11.43 14.96
CA GLU A 41 0.41 -10.43 14.30
C GLU A 41 -0.12 -9.02 14.57
N SER A 42 0.78 -8.11 14.92
CA SER A 42 0.43 -6.69 15.02
C SER A 42 0.31 -6.10 13.62
N MET A 43 -0.31 -4.93 13.50
CA MET A 43 -0.42 -4.26 12.19
C MET A 43 0.96 -3.86 11.66
N LEU A 44 1.88 -3.46 12.54
CA LEU A 44 3.24 -3.15 12.12
C LEU A 44 3.94 -4.39 11.56
N GLU A 45 3.80 -5.53 12.23
CA GLU A 45 4.35 -6.80 11.74
C GLU A 45 3.72 -7.21 10.40
N THR A 46 2.41 -6.98 10.28
CA THR A 46 1.67 -7.26 9.04
C THR A 46 2.24 -6.46 7.87
N VAL A 47 2.47 -5.17 8.09
CA VAL A 47 3.00 -4.29 7.05
C VAL A 47 4.39 -4.72 6.61
N VAL A 48 5.26 -5.07 7.55
CA VAL A 48 6.61 -5.53 7.24
C VAL A 48 6.56 -6.81 6.41
N ARG A 49 5.75 -7.78 6.84
CA ARG A 49 5.64 -9.07 6.15
C ARG A 49 5.02 -8.91 4.76
N GLU A 50 3.89 -8.20 4.67
CA GLU A 50 3.18 -8.04 3.40
C GLU A 50 4.00 -7.27 2.37
N THR A 51 4.73 -6.24 2.80
CA THR A 51 5.57 -5.47 1.89
C THR A 51 6.68 -6.33 1.31
N ALA A 52 7.30 -7.17 2.14
CA ALA A 52 8.31 -8.10 1.66
C ALA A 52 7.73 -9.10 0.67
N GLU A 53 6.54 -9.64 0.96
CA GLU A 53 5.88 -10.62 0.10
C GLU A 53 5.40 -10.02 -1.23
N GLU A 54 4.83 -8.82 -1.19
CA GLU A 54 4.22 -8.21 -2.38
C GLU A 54 5.21 -7.51 -3.29
N VAL A 55 6.17 -6.82 -2.73
CA VAL A 55 7.07 -5.97 -3.53
C VAL A 55 8.57 -6.25 -3.29
N GLY A 56 8.88 -7.20 -2.43
CA GLY A 56 10.28 -7.58 -2.20
C GLY A 56 11.11 -6.58 -1.42
N VAL A 57 10.47 -5.67 -0.70
CA VAL A 57 11.19 -4.65 0.09
C VAL A 57 11.16 -5.04 1.56
N GLU A 58 12.35 -5.10 2.16
CA GLU A 58 12.46 -5.33 3.59
C GLU A 58 12.44 -4.01 4.33
N LEU A 59 11.39 -3.78 5.11
CA LEU A 59 11.24 -2.57 5.90
C LEU A 59 11.89 -2.75 7.26
N ASP A 60 12.54 -1.69 7.72
CA ASP A 60 13.01 -1.60 9.10
C ASP A 60 11.84 -1.15 9.97
N PRO A 61 11.36 -1.97 10.91
CA PRO A 61 10.21 -1.60 11.73
C PRO A 61 10.40 -0.30 12.51
N GLU A 62 11.64 0.03 12.87
CA GLU A 62 11.92 1.26 13.62
C GLU A 62 11.74 2.53 12.79
N ARG A 63 11.67 2.40 11.47
CA ARG A 63 11.48 3.54 10.57
C ARG A 63 10.04 3.71 10.11
N LEU A 64 9.14 2.85 10.58
CA LEU A 64 7.72 2.97 10.30
C LEU A 64 7.09 3.93 11.31
N GLU A 65 6.34 4.90 10.80
CA GLU A 65 5.62 5.87 11.62
C GLU A 65 4.13 5.73 11.39
N TYR A 66 3.36 5.72 12.46
CA TYR A 66 1.91 5.61 12.38
C TYR A 66 1.33 6.88 11.75
N LEU A 67 0.62 6.74 10.64
CA LEU A 67 -0.07 7.85 10.00
C LEU A 67 -1.50 7.98 10.50
N GLY A 68 -2.22 6.89 10.59
CA GLY A 68 -3.59 6.90 11.04
C GLY A 68 -4.34 5.63 10.71
N GLU A 69 -5.57 5.58 11.16
CA GLU A 69 -6.52 4.53 10.83
C GLU A 69 -7.64 5.14 10.00
N PHE A 70 -7.93 4.56 8.86
CA PHE A 70 -8.87 5.10 7.89
C PHE A 70 -9.87 4.02 7.49
N THR A 71 -11.09 4.44 7.20
CA THR A 71 -12.15 3.51 6.79
C THR A 71 -12.77 4.00 5.47
N ALA A 72 -13.00 3.06 4.57
CA ALA A 72 -13.62 3.35 3.28
C ALA A 72 -14.29 2.09 2.72
N SER A 73 -15.01 2.23 1.61
CA SER A 73 -15.57 1.08 0.92
C SER A 73 -14.47 0.19 0.38
N ALA A 74 -14.64 -1.12 0.49
CA ALA A 74 -13.68 -2.08 -0.04
C ALA A 74 -13.74 -2.09 -1.57
N ALA A 75 -12.56 -2.02 -2.22
CA ALA A 75 -12.49 -1.89 -3.67
C ALA A 75 -13.03 -3.10 -4.42
N ASN A 76 -12.77 -4.31 -3.91
CA ASN A 76 -13.05 -5.56 -4.62
C ASN A 76 -14.12 -6.41 -3.94
N GLU A 77 -14.78 -5.88 -2.93
CA GLU A 77 -15.76 -6.63 -2.15
C GLU A 77 -17.00 -5.78 -1.90
N PRO A 78 -17.95 -5.77 -2.86
CA PRO A 78 -19.17 -4.95 -2.73
C PRO A 78 -19.88 -5.18 -1.42
N GLY A 79 -20.37 -4.11 -0.81
CA GLY A 79 -21.07 -4.16 0.47
C GLY A 79 -20.18 -4.30 1.70
N HIS A 80 -18.87 -4.33 1.50
CA HIS A 80 -17.90 -4.42 2.59
C HIS A 80 -17.19 -3.07 2.78
N GLN A 81 -16.68 -2.85 3.98
CA GLN A 81 -15.81 -1.72 4.27
C GLN A 81 -14.44 -2.22 4.68
N VAL A 82 -13.43 -1.41 4.44
CA VAL A 82 -12.06 -1.70 4.86
C VAL A 82 -11.60 -0.64 5.85
N THR A 83 -11.00 -1.09 6.95
CA THR A 83 -10.29 -0.22 7.89
C THR A 83 -8.81 -0.52 7.74
N GLY A 84 -8.05 0.49 7.36
CA GLY A 84 -6.62 0.36 7.17
C GLY A 84 -5.84 1.11 8.23
N THR A 85 -4.94 0.40 8.91
CA THR A 85 -3.93 1.02 9.77
C THR A 85 -2.75 1.34 8.85
N VAL A 86 -2.47 2.61 8.66
CA VAL A 86 -1.50 3.07 7.66
C VAL A 86 -0.27 3.64 8.34
N PHE A 87 0.89 3.22 7.85
CA PHE A 87 2.18 3.72 8.30
C PHE A 87 2.87 4.44 7.15
N THR A 88 3.70 5.42 7.48
CA THR A 88 4.65 6.00 6.53
C THR A 88 6.03 5.47 6.84
N TYR A 89 6.90 5.43 5.83
CA TYR A 89 8.26 4.97 6.01
C TYR A 89 9.21 6.16 5.97
N ALA A 90 10.10 6.25 6.97
CA ALA A 90 10.95 7.42 7.16
C ALA A 90 12.05 7.58 6.10
N GLU A 91 12.38 6.50 5.39
CA GLU A 91 13.38 6.55 4.34
C GLU A 91 12.73 6.58 2.96
N SER A 92 13.42 7.25 2.03
CA SER A 92 13.02 7.23 0.63
C SER A 92 13.37 5.88 0.01
N ALA A 93 12.45 5.34 -0.79
CA ALA A 93 12.67 4.12 -1.56
C ALA A 93 13.21 4.47 -2.96
N THR A 94 14.17 5.37 -3.02
CA THR A 94 14.64 6.01 -4.25
C THR A 94 15.37 5.11 -5.23
N SER A 95 15.93 4.01 -4.76
CA SER A 95 16.62 3.09 -5.66
C SER A 95 15.67 2.33 -6.57
N VAL A 96 14.37 2.61 -6.44
CA VAL A 96 13.35 1.87 -7.16
C VAL A 96 12.69 2.74 -8.19
N THR A 97 12.91 2.41 -9.44
CA THR A 97 12.18 3.01 -10.55
C THR A 97 11.29 1.94 -11.13
N VAL A 98 9.98 2.11 -10.97
CA VAL A 98 9.02 1.13 -11.45
C VAL A 98 7.91 1.83 -12.20
N ASP A 99 7.81 1.57 -13.49
CA ASP A 99 6.69 1.98 -14.32
C ASP A 99 6.20 0.76 -15.08
N GLY A 100 4.96 0.35 -14.81
CA GLY A 100 4.35 -0.78 -15.50
C GLY A 100 4.84 -2.13 -14.99
N PRO A 101 4.67 -3.20 -15.79
CA PRO A 101 5.16 -4.53 -15.40
C PRO A 101 6.67 -4.49 -15.24
N VAL A 102 7.17 -5.03 -14.13
CA VAL A 102 8.57 -4.91 -13.77
C VAL A 102 9.23 -6.27 -13.66
N GLU A 103 10.39 -6.39 -14.29
CA GLU A 103 11.25 -7.53 -14.04
C GLU A 103 11.95 -7.34 -12.70
N SER A 104 12.06 -8.42 -11.96
CA SER A 104 12.70 -8.40 -10.66
C SER A 104 14.16 -8.00 -10.81
N THR A 105 14.55 -6.92 -10.14
CA THR A 105 15.93 -6.49 -10.03
C THR A 105 16.32 -6.51 -8.57
N GLU A 106 17.47 -7.06 -8.25
CA GLU A 106 17.92 -7.17 -6.87
C GLU A 106 17.94 -5.80 -6.20
N GLY A 107 17.33 -5.73 -5.01
CA GLY A 107 17.25 -4.52 -4.20
C GLY A 107 16.14 -3.55 -4.58
N GLN A 108 15.38 -3.85 -5.64
CA GLN A 108 14.27 -2.99 -6.07
C GLN A 108 12.93 -3.68 -5.82
N PRO A 109 11.85 -2.92 -5.55
CA PRO A 109 10.53 -3.51 -5.51
C PRO A 109 10.20 -4.16 -6.84
N ALA A 110 9.61 -5.32 -6.77
CA ALA A 110 9.18 -6.05 -7.94
C ALA A 110 7.88 -6.76 -7.60
N PRO A 111 6.98 -6.99 -8.58
CA PRO A 111 5.74 -7.69 -8.30
C PRO A 111 6.01 -9.14 -7.91
N HIS A 112 5.40 -9.54 -6.79
CA HIS A 112 5.47 -10.90 -6.26
C HIS A 112 4.07 -11.40 -5.96
N ALA A 113 3.93 -12.72 -5.86
CA ALA A 113 2.68 -13.35 -5.49
C ALA A 113 1.52 -12.89 -6.37
N GLU A 114 0.54 -12.20 -5.81
CA GLU A 114 -0.67 -11.78 -6.50
C GLU A 114 -0.57 -10.41 -7.17
N ILE A 115 0.59 -9.77 -7.10
CA ILE A 115 0.75 -8.42 -7.63
C ILE A 115 1.03 -8.47 -9.14
N LEU A 116 0.21 -7.78 -9.93
CA LEU A 116 0.38 -7.68 -11.37
C LEU A 116 1.22 -6.48 -11.79
N GLU A 117 1.06 -5.36 -11.10
CA GLU A 117 1.73 -4.12 -11.46
C GLU A 117 2.12 -3.34 -10.23
N LEU A 118 3.23 -2.63 -10.34
CA LEU A 118 3.66 -1.60 -9.39
C LEU A 118 3.65 -0.27 -10.14
N LYS A 119 3.30 0.80 -9.44
CA LYS A 119 3.28 2.13 -10.05
C LYS A 119 3.59 3.20 -9.02
N TRP A 120 4.53 4.08 -9.35
CA TRP A 120 4.79 5.28 -8.57
C TRP A 120 3.82 6.36 -9.03
N VAL A 121 3.12 7.00 -8.12
CA VAL A 121 2.09 7.99 -8.44
C VAL A 121 2.21 9.21 -7.52
N ASP A 122 1.78 10.35 -8.03
CA ASP A 122 1.59 11.53 -7.19
C ASP A 122 0.38 11.30 -6.29
N PRO A 123 0.47 11.63 -5.00
CA PRO A 123 -0.65 11.42 -4.07
C PRO A 123 -1.71 12.52 -4.19
N VAL A 124 -2.43 12.50 -5.31
CA VAL A 124 -3.46 13.50 -5.60
C VAL A 124 -4.78 13.06 -4.97
N PRO A 125 -5.35 13.86 -4.03
CA PRO A 125 -6.62 13.51 -3.41
C PRO A 125 -7.71 13.28 -4.45
N PHE A 126 -8.49 12.23 -4.24
CA PHE A 126 -9.64 11.83 -5.06
C PHE A 126 -9.28 11.46 -6.51
N ALA A 127 -8.02 11.15 -6.78
CA ALA A 127 -7.61 10.69 -8.10
C ALA A 127 -8.30 9.38 -8.48
N GLU A 128 -8.61 9.23 -9.76
CA GLU A 128 -9.24 8.02 -10.28
C GLU A 128 -8.23 6.88 -10.42
N GLY A 129 -8.72 5.66 -10.39
CA GLY A 129 -7.89 4.46 -10.59
C GLY A 129 -7.33 3.87 -9.32
N PHE A 130 -7.72 4.40 -8.17
CA PHE A 130 -7.22 3.95 -6.87
C PHE A 130 -8.34 3.48 -5.97
N ALA A 131 -8.03 2.52 -5.09
CA ALA A 131 -8.97 2.05 -4.10
C ALA A 131 -9.47 3.22 -3.24
N PRO A 132 -10.75 3.22 -2.84
CA PRO A 132 -11.31 4.34 -2.06
C PRO A 132 -10.51 4.70 -0.81
N LEU A 133 -10.00 3.71 -0.08
CA LEU A 133 -9.17 3.98 1.10
C LEU A 133 -7.99 4.88 0.74
N LEU A 134 -7.33 4.62 -0.38
CA LEU A 134 -6.16 5.38 -0.82
C LEU A 134 -6.57 6.77 -1.30
N SER A 135 -7.50 6.86 -2.25
CA SER A 135 -7.82 8.14 -2.90
C SER A 135 -8.60 9.10 -2.01
N THR A 136 -9.52 8.60 -1.19
CA THR A 136 -10.41 9.45 -0.40
C THR A 136 -9.92 9.70 1.02
N GLN A 137 -9.01 8.88 1.53
CA GLN A 137 -8.55 8.95 2.91
C GLN A 137 -7.04 9.22 3.02
N VAL A 138 -6.23 8.37 2.41
CA VAL A 138 -4.77 8.45 2.59
C VAL A 138 -4.17 9.61 1.81
N PHE A 139 -4.50 9.75 0.54
CA PHE A 139 -3.98 10.87 -0.26
C PHE A 139 -4.32 12.22 0.36
N PRO A 140 -5.57 12.48 0.79
CA PRO A 140 -5.86 13.73 1.49
C PRO A 140 -5.04 13.92 2.77
N ALA A 141 -4.79 12.86 3.54
CA ALA A 141 -3.97 12.94 4.74
C ALA A 141 -2.52 13.32 4.41
N LEU A 142 -2.00 12.82 3.30
CA LEU A 142 -0.62 13.13 2.87
C LEU A 142 -0.49 14.56 2.33
N ALA A 143 -1.59 15.15 1.89
CA ALA A 143 -1.60 16.51 1.34
C ALA A 143 -1.58 17.61 2.41
N GLN A 144 -1.71 17.25 3.68
CA GLN A 144 -1.72 18.21 4.79
C GLN A 144 -0.32 18.59 5.24
#